data_18c1115f8dfccce7b9705c83f458baf3
#
_entry.id   18c1115f8dfccce7b9705c83f458baf3
#
_cell.length_a   1.000
_cell.length_b   1.000
_cell.length_c   1.000
_cell.angle_alpha   90.00
_cell.angle_beta   90.00
_cell.angle_gamma   90.00
#
_symmetry.space_group_name_H-M   'P 1'
#
loop_
_entity.id
_entity.type
_entity.pdbx_description
1 polymer ?
#
loop_
_entity_poly.entity_id
_entity_poly.type
_entity_poly.pdbx_seq_one_letter_code
_entity_poly.pdbx_strand_id
1 'polypeptide(L)'
;GLKDKALEDALQKQEWDPAVKALTVLPQVLTMMNEKLDWTQKLGDAFLAQQKDVLATVQSLRAKADAAGNLKSTEQQVVKKEQQGSQTVYIIESPKPEVVYVPTYNPSMVYGPWWYPAAPPYYVYPPSYAYPPGVAFVTGAIIGAAIWGNCNWGGGNVDVNVSRYNNFNRTNINNGNWNHKAEHRQGVAYRDQKTAQQYNRGSNAQAAQSRDAFRGRAESGRAE
;
A
#
# COMPACT_ATOMS: atom_id res chain seq x y z
N GLY A 1 14.47 -1.46 -19.05
CA GLY A 1 14.07 -2.39 -17.99
C GLY A 1 13.18 -3.51 -18.54
N LEU A 2 12.94 -4.54 -17.73
CA LEU A 2 12.01 -5.62 -18.07
C LEU A 2 10.58 -5.09 -18.08
N LYS A 3 9.74 -5.61 -18.99
CA LYS A 3 8.33 -5.25 -19.11
C LYS A 3 7.47 -6.52 -19.28
N ASP A 4 6.21 -6.38 -18.97
CA ASP A 4 5.17 -7.38 -19.20
C ASP A 4 5.56 -8.79 -18.66
N LYS A 5 5.42 -9.82 -19.47
CA LYS A 5 5.72 -11.20 -19.09
C LYS A 5 7.14 -11.41 -18.60
N ALA A 6 8.13 -10.75 -19.18
CA ALA A 6 9.54 -10.86 -18.75
C ALA A 6 9.74 -10.31 -17.34
N LEU A 7 9.03 -9.24 -16.98
CA LEU A 7 9.03 -8.70 -15.62
C LEU A 7 8.31 -9.68 -14.66
N GLU A 8 7.18 -10.22 -15.05
CA GLU A 8 6.45 -11.21 -14.24
C GLU A 8 7.30 -12.45 -13.96
N ASP A 9 7.94 -13.03 -14.97
CA ASP A 9 8.81 -14.20 -14.83
C ASP A 9 10.02 -13.91 -13.93
N ALA A 10 10.55 -12.69 -13.98
CA ALA A 10 11.63 -12.26 -13.09
C ALA A 10 11.16 -12.09 -11.64
N LEU A 11 9.98 -11.52 -11.42
CA LEU A 11 9.40 -11.31 -10.11
C LEU A 11 9.02 -12.63 -9.41
N GLN A 12 8.54 -13.61 -10.17
CA GLN A 12 8.21 -14.93 -9.62
C GLN A 12 9.44 -15.63 -9.01
N LYS A 13 10.62 -15.36 -9.52
CA LYS A 13 11.89 -15.93 -9.03
C LYS A 13 12.40 -15.25 -7.75
N GLN A 14 11.86 -14.11 -7.38
CA GLN A 14 12.28 -13.40 -6.17
C GLN A 14 11.53 -13.95 -4.95
N GLU A 15 12.22 -14.01 -3.80
CA GLU A 15 11.62 -14.38 -2.50
C GLU A 15 11.01 -13.19 -1.76
N TRP A 16 10.61 -12.15 -2.52
CA TRP A 16 10.01 -10.94 -1.95
C TRP A 16 8.56 -11.19 -1.53
N ASP A 17 8.09 -10.36 -0.59
CA ASP A 17 6.69 -10.31 -0.26
C ASP A 17 5.84 -10.04 -1.51
N PRO A 18 4.71 -10.74 -1.69
CA PRO A 18 3.83 -10.53 -2.83
C PRO A 18 3.36 -9.09 -3.02
N ALA A 19 3.17 -8.33 -1.93
CA ALA A 19 2.81 -6.92 -1.99
C ALA A 19 3.95 -6.07 -2.61
N VAL A 20 5.20 -6.38 -2.28
CA VAL A 20 6.36 -5.72 -2.88
C VAL A 20 6.45 -6.04 -4.37
N LYS A 21 6.25 -7.31 -4.74
CA LYS A 21 6.20 -7.71 -6.16
C LYS A 21 5.11 -6.96 -6.92
N ALA A 22 3.92 -6.81 -6.33
CA ALA A 22 2.80 -6.08 -6.93
C ALA A 22 3.09 -4.58 -7.11
N LEU A 23 3.92 -3.98 -6.24
CA LEU A 23 4.30 -2.57 -6.35
C LEU A 23 5.36 -2.29 -7.41
N THR A 24 6.04 -3.30 -7.95
CA THR A 24 7.09 -3.09 -8.97
C THR A 24 6.58 -2.47 -10.28
N VAL A 25 5.29 -2.59 -10.55
CA VAL A 25 4.63 -1.93 -11.70
C VAL A 25 4.40 -0.43 -11.47
N LEU A 26 4.65 0.03 -10.26
CA LEU A 26 4.48 1.41 -9.82
C LEU A 26 5.81 1.96 -9.27
N PRO A 27 6.84 2.11 -10.11
CA PRO A 27 8.19 2.46 -9.67
C PRO A 27 8.24 3.79 -8.91
N GLN A 28 7.40 4.76 -9.26
CA GLN A 28 7.34 6.05 -8.56
C GLN A 28 6.88 5.89 -7.11
N VAL A 29 5.92 4.99 -6.85
CA VAL A 29 5.45 4.68 -5.49
C VAL A 29 6.56 4.02 -4.69
N LEU A 30 7.26 3.03 -5.27
CA LEU A 30 8.40 2.38 -4.63
C LEU A 30 9.53 3.35 -4.32
N THR A 31 9.84 4.26 -5.26
CA THR A 31 10.85 5.31 -5.05
C THR A 31 10.46 6.19 -3.88
N MET A 32 9.22 6.70 -3.85
CA MET A 32 8.74 7.51 -2.73
C MET A 32 8.78 6.76 -1.40
N MET A 33 8.37 5.50 -1.37
CA MET A 33 8.42 4.66 -0.16
C MET A 33 9.85 4.45 0.34
N ASN A 34 10.81 4.28 -0.58
CA ASN A 34 12.23 4.12 -0.25
C ASN A 34 12.86 5.43 0.23
N GLU A 35 12.60 6.54 -0.43
CA GLU A 35 13.07 7.87 -0.03
C GLU A 35 12.48 8.32 1.31
N LYS A 36 11.28 7.84 1.66
CA LYS A 36 10.57 8.13 2.91
C LYS A 36 10.44 6.88 3.77
N LEU A 37 11.55 6.18 3.98
CA LEU A 37 11.58 4.88 4.64
C LEU A 37 11.00 4.93 6.07
N ASP A 38 11.30 5.99 6.84
CA ASP A 38 10.74 6.18 8.18
C ASP A 38 9.21 6.30 8.17
N TRP A 39 8.67 7.00 7.18
CA TRP A 39 7.22 7.10 6.99
C TRP A 39 6.62 5.77 6.55
N THR A 40 7.26 5.09 5.62
CA THR A 40 6.82 3.77 5.12
C THR A 40 6.76 2.76 6.27
N GLN A 41 7.79 2.74 7.12
CA GLN A 41 7.82 1.88 8.30
C GLN A 41 6.72 2.26 9.31
N LYS A 42 6.55 3.55 9.61
CA LYS A 42 5.50 4.04 10.53
C LYS A 42 4.10 3.69 10.02
N LEU A 43 3.86 3.78 8.72
CA LEU A 43 2.58 3.39 8.12
C LEU A 43 2.33 1.89 8.27
N GLY A 44 3.35 1.06 8.01
CA GLY A 44 3.27 -0.38 8.23
C GLY A 44 3.01 -0.77 9.69
N ASP A 45 3.72 -0.13 10.62
CA ASP A 45 3.53 -0.34 12.06
C ASP A 45 2.13 0.09 12.53
N ALA A 46 1.64 1.24 12.05
CA ALA A 46 0.28 1.71 12.33
C ALA A 46 -0.76 0.72 11.77
N PHE A 47 -0.54 0.21 10.56
CA PHE A 47 -1.46 -0.77 9.96
C PHE A 47 -1.51 -2.07 10.77
N LEU A 48 -0.39 -2.57 11.28
CA LEU A 48 -0.35 -3.78 12.10
C LEU A 48 -0.98 -3.58 13.48
N ALA A 49 -0.78 -2.42 14.10
CA ALA A 49 -1.27 -2.12 15.44
C ALA A 49 -2.75 -1.71 15.48
N GLN A 50 -3.23 -1.03 14.43
CA GLN A 50 -4.52 -0.35 14.41
C GLN A 50 -5.13 -0.33 12.99
N GLN A 51 -5.21 -1.49 12.36
CA GLN A 51 -5.65 -1.65 10.96
C GLN A 51 -6.99 -0.97 10.67
N LYS A 52 -7.95 -1.14 11.57
CA LYS A 52 -9.28 -0.54 11.43
C LYS A 52 -9.23 1.00 11.38
N ASP A 53 -8.40 1.61 12.21
CA ASP A 53 -8.28 3.08 12.26
C ASP A 53 -7.58 3.62 11.02
N VAL A 54 -6.59 2.90 10.49
CA VAL A 54 -5.93 3.24 9.22
C VAL A 54 -6.96 3.21 8.08
N LEU A 55 -7.78 2.16 7.99
CA LEU A 55 -8.81 2.05 6.97
C LEU A 55 -9.90 3.10 7.14
N ALA A 56 -10.30 3.43 8.37
CA ALA A 56 -11.25 4.50 8.66
C ALA A 56 -10.68 5.88 8.25
N THR A 57 -9.38 6.09 8.44
CA THR A 57 -8.69 7.30 7.98
C THR A 57 -8.73 7.43 6.45
N VAL A 58 -8.53 6.35 5.72
CA VAL A 58 -8.68 6.34 4.24
C VAL A 58 -10.09 6.75 3.85
N GLN A 59 -11.12 6.24 4.53
CA GLN A 59 -12.52 6.62 4.26
C GLN A 59 -12.79 8.09 4.58
N SER A 60 -12.22 8.61 5.66
CA SER A 60 -12.31 10.03 6.02
C SER A 60 -11.67 10.94 4.94
N LEU A 61 -10.51 10.54 4.40
CA LEU A 61 -9.87 11.26 3.28
C LEU A 61 -10.75 11.25 2.02
N ARG A 62 -11.33 10.10 1.68
CA ARG A 62 -12.25 9.98 0.54
C ARG A 62 -13.48 10.85 0.72
N ALA A 63 -14.07 10.89 1.92
CA ALA A 63 -15.19 11.77 2.24
C ALA A 63 -14.83 13.24 2.07
N LYS A 64 -13.64 13.68 2.47
CA LYS A 64 -13.15 15.06 2.27
C LYS A 64 -12.97 15.39 0.79
N ALA A 65 -12.39 14.48 0.01
CA ALA A 65 -12.23 14.65 -1.43
C ALA A 65 -13.59 14.73 -2.14
N ASP A 66 -14.56 13.94 -1.71
CA ASP A 66 -15.94 14.00 -2.22
C ASP A 66 -16.63 15.33 -1.88
N ALA A 67 -16.55 15.75 -0.63
CA ALA A 67 -17.11 17.02 -0.18
C ALA A 67 -16.50 18.24 -0.92
N ALA A 68 -15.21 18.15 -1.27
CA ALA A 68 -14.53 19.15 -2.09
C ALA A 68 -14.81 19.00 -3.60
N GLY A 69 -15.64 18.03 -4.01
CA GLY A 69 -16.01 17.78 -5.41
C GLY A 69 -14.92 17.11 -6.25
N ASN A 70 -13.86 16.59 -5.60
CA ASN A 70 -12.68 16.01 -6.26
C ASN A 70 -12.71 14.48 -6.36
N LEU A 71 -13.70 13.80 -5.76
CA LEU A 71 -13.84 12.34 -5.88
C LEU A 71 -15.04 11.99 -6.76
N LYS A 72 -14.80 11.75 -8.04
CA LYS A 72 -15.81 11.44 -9.06
C LYS A 72 -15.41 10.25 -9.89
N SER A 73 -16.40 9.55 -10.43
CA SER A 73 -16.15 8.55 -11.48
C SER A 73 -15.64 9.22 -12.75
N THR A 74 -14.66 8.58 -13.38
CA THR A 74 -14.01 8.99 -14.63
C THR A 74 -13.81 7.75 -15.51
N GLU A 75 -13.15 7.91 -16.64
CA GLU A 75 -12.73 6.76 -17.46
C GLU A 75 -11.64 5.90 -16.80
N GLN A 76 -11.00 6.40 -15.74
CA GLN A 76 -9.91 5.75 -15.02
C GLN A 76 -10.33 5.17 -13.68
N GLN A 77 -11.45 5.62 -13.11
CA GLN A 77 -11.95 5.10 -11.83
C GLN A 77 -13.47 5.11 -11.78
N VAL A 78 -14.04 4.10 -11.13
CA VAL A 78 -15.45 4.04 -10.75
C VAL A 78 -15.56 4.29 -9.26
N VAL A 79 -16.26 5.33 -8.86
CA VAL A 79 -16.52 5.68 -7.46
C VAL A 79 -17.94 5.28 -7.11
N LYS A 80 -18.05 4.38 -6.12
CA LYS A 80 -19.34 3.94 -5.55
C LYS A 80 -19.44 4.45 -4.11
N LYS A 81 -20.65 4.79 -3.68
CA LYS A 81 -20.96 5.13 -2.30
C LYS A 81 -21.97 4.12 -1.78
N GLU A 82 -21.61 3.42 -0.72
CA GLU A 82 -22.43 2.41 -0.07
C GLU A 82 -22.70 2.79 1.38
N GLN A 83 -23.89 2.50 1.89
CA GLN A 83 -24.19 2.63 3.31
C GLN A 83 -23.87 1.32 4.02
N GLN A 84 -22.97 1.37 4.96
CA GLN A 84 -22.65 0.25 5.86
C GLN A 84 -22.98 0.66 7.30
N GLY A 85 -24.19 0.31 7.73
CA GLY A 85 -24.75 0.82 8.98
C GLY A 85 -24.99 2.35 8.91
N SER A 86 -24.38 3.09 9.84
CA SER A 86 -24.45 4.56 9.87
C SER A 86 -23.35 5.26 9.08
N GLN A 87 -22.44 4.52 8.43
CA GLN A 87 -21.28 5.08 7.73
C GLN A 87 -21.44 4.97 6.22
N THR A 88 -21.10 6.05 5.52
CA THR A 88 -20.93 6.03 4.06
C THR A 88 -19.52 5.51 3.75
N VAL A 89 -19.45 4.45 2.97
CA VAL A 89 -18.20 3.85 2.50
C VAL A 89 -17.99 4.21 1.04
N TYR A 90 -16.84 4.77 0.74
CA TYR A 90 -16.42 5.10 -0.62
C TYR A 90 -15.58 3.96 -1.19
N ILE A 91 -16.04 3.35 -2.26
CA ILE A 91 -15.35 2.27 -2.96
C ILE A 91 -14.84 2.83 -4.28
N ILE A 92 -13.55 2.66 -4.55
CA ILE A 92 -12.90 3.08 -5.80
C ILE A 92 -12.43 1.82 -6.49
N GLU A 93 -12.92 1.61 -7.70
CA GLU A 93 -12.58 0.44 -8.53
C GLU A 93 -11.97 0.89 -9.85
N SER A 94 -11.10 0.06 -10.41
CA SER A 94 -10.68 0.22 -11.79
C SER A 94 -11.79 -0.21 -12.74
N PRO A 95 -12.13 0.57 -13.76
CA PRO A 95 -13.09 0.15 -14.79
C PRO A 95 -12.54 -0.97 -15.69
N LYS A 96 -11.22 -1.18 -15.68
CA LYS A 96 -10.52 -2.21 -16.46
C LYS A 96 -9.70 -3.09 -15.52
N PRO A 97 -10.05 -4.39 -15.37
CA PRO A 97 -9.37 -5.26 -14.41
C PRO A 97 -7.88 -5.50 -14.74
N GLU A 98 -7.44 -5.22 -15.96
CA GLU A 98 -6.05 -5.38 -16.39
C GLU A 98 -5.20 -4.12 -16.19
N VAL A 99 -5.78 -3.03 -15.69
CA VAL A 99 -5.08 -1.74 -15.59
C VAL A 99 -5.19 -1.18 -14.19
N VAL A 100 -4.05 -0.80 -13.61
CA VAL A 100 -4.01 0.00 -12.38
C VAL A 100 -3.89 1.48 -12.75
N TYR A 101 -4.84 2.26 -12.28
CA TYR A 101 -4.80 3.71 -12.38
C TYR A 101 -4.40 4.28 -11.02
N VAL A 102 -3.22 4.89 -10.94
CA VAL A 102 -2.75 5.55 -9.72
C VAL A 102 -3.08 7.02 -9.81
N PRO A 103 -3.91 7.55 -8.90
CA PRO A 103 -4.21 8.96 -8.88
C PRO A 103 -2.98 9.78 -8.48
N THR A 104 -2.74 10.85 -9.21
CA THR A 104 -1.72 11.86 -8.92
C THR A 104 -2.40 13.20 -8.70
N TYR A 105 -2.14 13.79 -7.55
CA TYR A 105 -2.81 15.03 -7.17
C TYR A 105 -2.03 15.78 -6.09
N ASN A 106 -2.31 17.06 -5.99
CA ASN A 106 -1.88 17.85 -4.84
C ASN A 106 -2.88 17.64 -3.67
N PRO A 107 -2.46 17.08 -2.53
CA PRO A 107 -3.35 16.82 -1.41
C PRO A 107 -4.10 18.05 -0.90
N SER A 108 -3.45 19.22 -0.88
CA SER A 108 -4.09 20.47 -0.43
C SER A 108 -5.18 20.96 -1.39
N MET A 109 -5.09 20.59 -2.66
CA MET A 109 -6.15 20.89 -3.64
C MET A 109 -7.31 19.90 -3.55
N VAL A 110 -6.99 18.61 -3.35
CA VAL A 110 -8.00 17.55 -3.35
C VAL A 110 -8.78 17.48 -2.05
N TYR A 111 -8.11 17.65 -0.91
CA TYR A 111 -8.73 17.54 0.42
C TYR A 111 -9.04 18.88 1.07
N GLY A 112 -8.65 20.00 0.44
CA GLY A 112 -8.70 21.33 1.03
C GLY A 112 -7.55 21.59 2.01
N PRO A 113 -7.63 22.63 2.87
CA PRO A 113 -6.60 22.94 3.83
C PRO A 113 -6.24 21.72 4.68
N TRP A 114 -4.94 21.41 4.74
CA TRP A 114 -4.46 20.25 5.49
C TRP A 114 -4.55 20.51 7.00
N TRP A 115 -5.23 19.63 7.72
CA TRP A 115 -5.60 19.82 9.13
C TRP A 115 -4.60 19.27 10.14
N TYR A 116 -3.49 18.66 9.69
CA TYR A 116 -2.40 18.19 10.53
C TYR A 116 -1.09 18.89 10.15
N PRO A 117 -0.87 20.16 10.59
CA PRO A 117 0.34 20.91 10.20
C PRO A 117 1.65 20.23 10.64
N ALA A 118 1.62 19.52 11.79
CA ALA A 118 2.78 18.78 12.29
C ALA A 118 3.11 17.50 11.49
N ALA A 119 2.21 17.05 10.64
CA ALA A 119 2.38 15.88 9.78
C ALA A 119 1.86 16.19 8.37
N PRO A 120 2.60 16.97 7.58
CA PRO A 120 2.20 17.32 6.22
C PRO A 120 2.12 16.07 5.34
N PRO A 121 1.25 16.07 4.33
CA PRO A 121 1.11 14.94 3.43
C PRO A 121 2.38 14.73 2.60
N TYR A 122 2.73 13.47 2.35
CA TYR A 122 3.78 13.14 1.40
C TYR A 122 3.21 13.10 -0.02
N TYR A 123 4.03 13.56 -0.97
CA TYR A 123 3.71 13.53 -2.38
C TYR A 123 4.40 12.33 -3.04
N VAL A 124 3.70 11.64 -3.92
CA VAL A 124 4.29 10.53 -4.70
C VAL A 124 5.32 11.05 -5.70
N TYR A 125 5.11 12.24 -6.21
CA TYR A 125 6.05 12.93 -7.11
C TYR A 125 6.78 14.05 -6.37
N PRO A 126 8.01 14.40 -6.81
CA PRO A 126 8.76 15.49 -6.19
C PRO A 126 8.01 16.83 -6.30
N PRO A 127 8.31 17.81 -5.44
CA PRO A 127 7.67 19.14 -5.45
C PRO A 127 7.82 19.90 -6.77
N SER A 128 8.86 19.58 -7.57
CA SER A 128 9.07 20.14 -8.91
C SER A 128 8.09 19.60 -9.97
N TYR A 129 7.33 18.56 -9.65
CA TYR A 129 6.32 18.02 -10.55
C TYR A 129 5.13 18.97 -10.62
N ALA A 130 4.79 19.41 -11.83
CA ALA A 130 3.61 20.24 -12.05
C ALA A 130 2.34 19.37 -11.96
N TYR A 131 1.66 19.43 -10.81
CA TYR A 131 0.39 18.74 -10.67
C TYR A 131 -0.67 19.42 -11.54
N PRO A 132 -1.37 18.65 -12.38
CA PRO A 132 -2.50 19.20 -13.11
C PRO A 132 -3.62 19.61 -12.14
N PRO A 133 -4.50 20.55 -12.54
CA PRO A 133 -5.68 20.87 -11.76
C PRO A 133 -6.54 19.63 -11.53
N GLY A 134 -6.92 19.38 -10.26
CA GLY A 134 -7.72 18.22 -9.86
C GLY A 134 -6.90 16.95 -9.70
N VAL A 135 -7.47 15.82 -10.10
CA VAL A 135 -6.87 14.49 -10.03
C VAL A 135 -6.51 14.02 -11.42
N ALA A 136 -5.24 13.72 -11.63
CA ALA A 136 -4.74 13.01 -12.82
C ALA A 136 -4.42 11.56 -12.47
N PHE A 137 -4.18 10.74 -13.49
CA PHE A 137 -3.88 9.32 -13.30
C PHE A 137 -2.64 8.92 -14.07
N VAL A 138 -1.79 8.13 -13.41
CA VAL A 138 -0.71 7.39 -14.05
C VAL A 138 -1.18 5.96 -14.25
N THR A 139 -0.95 5.44 -15.43
CA THR A 139 -1.35 4.10 -15.81
C THR A 139 -0.20 3.13 -15.62
N GLY A 140 -0.45 2.03 -14.90
CA GLY A 140 0.44 0.88 -14.81
C GLY A 140 -0.24 -0.36 -15.38
N ALA A 141 0.48 -1.19 -16.11
CA ALA A 141 -0.01 -2.52 -16.47
C ALA A 141 -0.08 -3.40 -15.21
N ILE A 142 -1.14 -4.20 -15.10
CA ILE A 142 -1.27 -5.12 -13.97
C ILE A 142 -0.38 -6.33 -14.16
N ILE A 143 0.75 -6.31 -13.47
CA ILE A 143 1.47 -7.52 -13.13
C ILE A 143 1.30 -7.69 -11.62
N GLY A 144 0.51 -8.68 -11.19
CA GLY A 144 0.29 -8.98 -9.78
C GLY A 144 -0.57 -8.00 -8.97
N ALA A 145 -0.93 -6.83 -9.48
CA ALA A 145 -1.78 -5.88 -8.74
C ALA A 145 -3.19 -6.43 -8.47
N ALA A 146 -3.64 -7.33 -9.30
CA ALA A 146 -4.93 -8.01 -9.13
C ALA A 146 -4.92 -9.11 -8.05
N ILE A 147 -3.82 -9.29 -7.30
CA ILE A 147 -3.78 -10.21 -6.15
C ILE A 147 -4.65 -9.72 -4.99
N TRP A 148 -4.90 -8.42 -4.90
CA TRP A 148 -5.77 -7.85 -3.88
C TRP A 148 -7.24 -8.05 -4.23
N GLY A 149 -8.01 -8.51 -3.25
CA GLY A 149 -9.45 -8.60 -3.31
C GLY A 149 -10.13 -7.32 -2.83
N ASN A 150 -11.26 -7.50 -2.17
CA ASN A 150 -11.97 -6.39 -1.56
C ASN A 150 -11.35 -5.98 -0.22
N CYS A 151 -11.64 -4.76 0.18
CA CYS A 151 -11.34 -4.29 1.52
C CYS A 151 -12.66 -4.20 2.30
N ASN A 152 -12.71 -4.87 3.45
CA ASN A 152 -13.82 -4.70 4.39
C ASN A 152 -13.57 -3.43 5.20
N TRP A 153 -14.01 -2.30 4.69
CA TRP A 153 -13.77 -0.98 5.26
C TRP A 153 -14.30 -0.82 6.68
N GLY A 154 -15.46 -1.42 6.98
CA GLY A 154 -16.07 -1.40 8.30
C GLY A 154 -15.46 -2.40 9.28
N GLY A 155 -15.07 -3.58 8.80
CA GLY A 155 -14.49 -4.66 9.61
C GLY A 155 -12.99 -4.54 9.82
N GLY A 156 -12.31 -3.79 8.98
CA GLY A 156 -10.86 -3.59 9.10
C GLY A 156 -10.02 -4.69 8.44
N ASN A 157 -10.58 -5.51 7.56
CA ASN A 157 -9.85 -6.60 6.90
C ASN A 157 -9.52 -6.24 5.44
N VAL A 158 -8.40 -6.77 4.98
CA VAL A 158 -8.00 -6.72 3.57
C VAL A 158 -8.03 -8.14 3.02
N ASP A 159 -8.75 -8.32 1.93
CA ASP A 159 -8.88 -9.61 1.28
C ASP A 159 -7.90 -9.76 0.13
N VAL A 160 -7.50 -10.99 -0.12
CA VAL A 160 -6.64 -11.41 -1.22
C VAL A 160 -7.48 -12.17 -2.24
N ASN A 161 -7.32 -11.87 -3.50
CA ASN A 161 -7.90 -12.71 -4.54
C ASN A 161 -7.11 -14.01 -4.62
N VAL A 162 -7.63 -15.07 -3.99
CA VAL A 162 -6.95 -16.36 -3.78
C VAL A 162 -6.45 -16.96 -5.10
N SER A 163 -7.28 -16.97 -6.13
CA SER A 163 -6.92 -17.55 -7.42
C SER A 163 -5.76 -16.80 -8.07
N ARG A 164 -5.84 -15.47 -8.13
CA ARG A 164 -4.78 -14.62 -8.72
C ARG A 164 -3.51 -14.64 -7.88
N TYR A 165 -3.64 -14.62 -6.56
CA TYR A 165 -2.51 -14.72 -5.64
C TYR A 165 -1.74 -16.03 -5.84
N ASN A 166 -2.45 -17.16 -5.85
CA ASN A 166 -1.86 -18.48 -6.04
C ASN A 166 -1.18 -18.61 -7.42
N ASN A 167 -1.82 -18.11 -8.46
CA ASN A 167 -1.26 -18.15 -9.80
C ASN A 167 0.02 -17.31 -9.91
N PHE A 168 -0.01 -16.09 -9.40
CA PHE A 168 1.12 -15.17 -9.44
C PHE A 168 2.31 -15.65 -8.58
N ASN A 169 2.05 -16.17 -7.38
CA ASN A 169 3.09 -16.60 -6.45
C ASN A 169 3.40 -18.11 -6.53
N ARG A 170 2.70 -18.87 -7.37
CA ARG A 170 2.80 -20.35 -7.46
C ARG A 170 2.60 -21.01 -6.10
N THR A 171 1.62 -20.56 -5.35
CA THR A 171 1.25 -21.06 -4.01
C THR A 171 -0.13 -21.68 -4.02
N ASN A 172 -0.56 -22.22 -2.90
CA ASN A 172 -1.82 -22.92 -2.77
C ASN A 172 -2.53 -22.51 -1.47
N ILE A 173 -2.69 -21.19 -1.24
CA ILE A 173 -3.46 -20.71 -0.10
C ILE A 173 -4.96 -20.92 -0.34
N ASN A 174 -5.69 -21.21 0.75
CA ASN A 174 -7.14 -21.41 0.72
C ASN A 174 -7.90 -20.28 1.41
N ASN A 175 -7.20 -19.40 2.13
CA ASN A 175 -7.79 -18.29 2.88
C ASN A 175 -7.56 -16.98 2.12
N GLY A 176 -8.66 -16.25 1.84
CA GLY A 176 -8.65 -14.96 1.17
C GLY A 176 -8.28 -13.76 2.07
N ASN A 177 -8.14 -13.96 3.38
CA ASN A 177 -7.75 -12.86 4.27
C ASN A 177 -6.25 -12.62 4.23
N TRP A 178 -5.84 -11.36 4.10
CA TRP A 178 -4.44 -11.00 4.26
C TRP A 178 -3.98 -11.21 5.70
N ASN A 179 -2.85 -11.88 5.86
CA ASN A 179 -2.19 -12.08 7.14
C ASN A 179 -0.75 -11.58 7.08
N HIS A 180 -0.32 -10.89 8.13
CA HIS A 180 1.06 -10.45 8.25
C HIS A 180 2.00 -11.65 8.43
N LYS A 181 3.07 -11.68 7.64
CA LYS A 181 4.15 -12.67 7.73
C LYS A 181 5.39 -12.01 8.32
N ALA A 182 5.70 -12.35 9.57
CA ALA A 182 6.82 -11.74 10.32
C ALA A 182 8.18 -11.98 9.65
N GLU A 183 8.35 -13.11 8.95
CA GLU A 183 9.56 -13.44 8.21
C GLU A 183 9.87 -12.43 7.09
N HIS A 184 8.85 -11.87 6.43
CA HIS A 184 9.05 -10.87 5.39
C HIS A 184 9.55 -9.52 5.94
N ARG A 185 9.42 -9.31 7.24
CA ARG A 185 9.93 -8.12 7.91
C ARG A 185 11.45 -8.15 8.09
N GLN A 186 12.07 -9.31 7.92
CA GLN A 186 13.52 -9.54 7.96
C GLN A 186 14.22 -8.90 9.17
N GLY A 187 13.60 -8.96 10.34
CA GLY A 187 14.14 -8.46 11.60
C GLY A 187 13.91 -6.98 11.89
N VAL A 188 13.23 -6.22 11.05
CA VAL A 188 12.80 -4.85 11.38
C VAL A 188 11.92 -4.88 12.62
N ALA A 189 12.30 -4.15 13.66
CA ALA A 189 11.59 -4.14 14.94
C ALA A 189 10.18 -3.55 14.78
N TYR A 190 9.21 -4.10 15.51
CA TYR A 190 7.90 -3.49 15.66
C TYR A 190 8.00 -2.27 16.56
N ARG A 191 7.21 -1.24 16.26
CA ARG A 191 7.24 0.01 17.01
C ARG A 191 6.71 -0.15 18.44
N ASP A 192 5.68 -0.98 18.61
CA ASP A 192 5.04 -1.19 19.90
C ASP A 192 5.20 -2.63 20.40
N GLN A 193 5.25 -2.76 21.73
CA GLN A 193 5.49 -4.04 22.38
C GLN A 193 4.34 -5.05 22.18
N LYS A 194 3.10 -4.57 22.09
CA LYS A 194 1.93 -5.42 21.88
C LYS A 194 1.98 -6.10 20.52
N THR A 195 2.25 -5.33 19.46
CA THR A 195 2.42 -5.85 18.10
C THR A 195 3.62 -6.80 18.02
N ALA A 196 4.74 -6.46 18.68
CA ALA A 196 5.89 -7.35 18.77
C ALA A 196 5.53 -8.68 19.44
N GLN A 197 4.80 -8.69 20.54
CA GLN A 197 4.35 -9.91 21.22
C GLN A 197 3.38 -10.73 20.37
N GLN A 198 2.52 -10.07 19.63
CA GLN A 198 1.55 -10.74 18.74
C GLN A 198 2.25 -11.49 17.60
N TYR A 199 3.28 -10.91 16.99
CA TYR A 199 3.91 -11.44 15.79
C TYR A 199 5.29 -12.06 16.02
N ASN A 200 5.99 -11.74 17.11
CA ASN A 200 7.33 -12.28 17.43
C ASN A 200 7.30 -13.59 18.24
N ARG A 201 6.23 -14.33 18.26
CA ARG A 201 6.10 -15.58 19.02
C ARG A 201 7.12 -16.69 18.69
N GLY A 202 8.13 -16.39 17.90
CA GLY A 202 9.20 -17.30 17.48
C GLY A 202 10.56 -16.65 17.31
N SER A 203 10.86 -15.51 17.97
CA SER A 203 12.15 -14.83 17.85
C SER A 203 13.27 -15.67 18.45
N ASN A 204 13.95 -16.42 17.59
CA ASN A 204 15.20 -17.13 17.88
C ASN A 204 16.42 -16.31 17.42
N ALA A 205 17.63 -16.83 17.64
CA ALA A 205 18.91 -16.19 17.27
C ALA A 205 18.99 -15.75 15.79
N GLN A 206 18.28 -16.41 14.88
CA GLN A 206 18.19 -16.07 13.46
C GLN A 206 17.54 -14.71 13.21
N ALA A 207 16.49 -14.37 13.98
CA ALA A 207 15.84 -13.06 13.88
C ALA A 207 16.75 -11.92 14.38
N ALA A 208 17.66 -12.19 15.33
CA ALA A 208 18.66 -11.24 15.80
C ALA A 208 19.73 -10.96 14.74
N GLN A 209 20.24 -11.99 14.08
CA GLN A 209 21.22 -11.85 12.99
C GLN A 209 20.63 -11.13 11.76
N SER A 210 19.36 -11.39 11.44
CA SER A 210 18.67 -10.68 10.36
C SER A 210 18.48 -9.19 10.66
N ARG A 211 18.25 -8.83 11.94
CA ARG A 211 18.15 -7.42 12.38
C ARG A 211 19.46 -6.67 12.18
N ASP A 212 20.59 -7.28 12.55
CA ASP A 212 21.90 -6.66 12.43
C ASP A 212 22.31 -6.51 10.95
N ALA A 213 22.03 -7.52 10.13
CA ALA A 213 22.27 -7.47 8.69
C ALA A 213 21.38 -6.42 7.98
N PHE A 214 20.15 -6.19 8.47
CA PHE A 214 19.26 -5.15 7.94
C PHE A 214 19.73 -3.75 8.32
N ARG A 215 20.16 -3.53 9.58
CA ARG A 215 20.71 -2.25 10.04
C ARG A 215 21.89 -1.81 9.18
N GLY A 216 22.84 -2.72 8.92
CA GLY A 216 23.99 -2.42 8.07
C GLY A 216 23.61 -1.99 6.63
N ARG A 217 22.55 -2.57 6.06
CA ARG A 217 22.04 -2.18 4.74
C ARG A 217 21.28 -0.86 4.73
N ALA A 218 20.51 -0.58 5.79
CA ALA A 218 19.79 0.68 5.91
C ALA A 218 20.72 1.88 6.13
N GLU A 219 21.84 1.66 6.79
CA GLU A 219 22.88 2.68 7.00
C GLU A 219 23.68 2.94 5.72
N SER A 220 24.04 1.90 4.95
CA SER A 220 24.73 2.07 3.67
C SER A 220 23.86 2.74 2.60
N GLY A 221 22.54 2.50 2.57
CA GLY A 221 21.61 3.18 1.67
C GLY A 221 21.27 4.63 2.04
N ARG A 222 21.72 5.10 3.23
CA ARG A 222 21.62 6.51 3.64
C ARG A 222 22.88 7.32 3.32
N ALA A 223 23.96 6.65 2.98
CA ALA A 223 25.26 7.26 2.70
C ALA A 223 25.49 7.56 1.20
N GLU A 224 24.57 7.13 0.33
CA GLU A 224 24.51 7.45 -1.09
C GLU A 224 23.35 8.45 -1.38
#